data_c20d898361a5145e16786482922b26eb
#
_entry.id   c20d898361a5145e16786482922b26eb
#
_cell.length_a   1.000
_cell.length_b   1.000
_cell.length_c   1.000
_cell.angle_alpha   90.00
_cell.angle_beta   90.00
_cell.angle_gamma   90.00
#
_symmetry.space_group_name_H-M   'P 1'
#
loop_
_entity.id
_entity.type
_entity.pdbx_description
1 polymer ?
#
loop_
_entity_poly.entity_id
_entity_poly.type
_entity_poly.pdbx_seq_one_letter_code
_entity_poly.pdbx_strand_id
1 'polypeptide(L)'
;MKFPRLAGLLICLAILASASTAFSQEADAGREKTRERLNALLTRIGPDMGIAFKPSSKSPYVFTGVLRDGLKNVDSFEIVISVTTSDTIGFRIFPHYKGAYINIDKAQRPAQLLRKIVQLNDSTFLFWGADDTGDVFTGYTFTLESGFPDKAIEIVLSSIKNSDQFVGEMRPSIDGSTP
;
A
#
# COMPACT_ATOMS: atom_id res chain seq x y z
N MET A 1 12.14 20.26 -60.44
CA MET A 1 10.89 19.46 -60.44
C MET A 1 10.70 18.73 -59.16
N LYS A 2 9.57 18.99 -58.48
CA LYS A 2 8.85 18.19 -57.45
C LYS A 2 9.57 17.62 -56.23
N PHE A 3 9.46 18.36 -55.11
CA PHE A 3 9.45 17.80 -53.77
C PHE A 3 8.21 18.26 -53.00
N PRO A 4 7.10 17.51 -52.96
CA PRO A 4 6.02 17.75 -51.99
C PRO A 4 5.75 16.56 -51.06
N ARG A 5 6.74 15.71 -50.72
CA ARG A 5 6.51 14.52 -49.85
C ARG A 5 7.08 14.65 -48.45
N LEU A 6 7.92 15.63 -48.14
CA LEU A 6 8.50 15.81 -46.79
C LEU A 6 7.59 16.57 -45.81
N ALA A 7 6.69 17.43 -46.29
CA ALA A 7 5.84 18.25 -45.41
C ALA A 7 4.78 17.39 -44.67
N GLY A 8 4.26 16.35 -45.27
CA GLY A 8 3.24 15.48 -44.66
C GLY A 8 3.77 14.63 -43.47
N LEU A 9 5.03 14.23 -43.55
CA LEU A 9 5.63 13.38 -42.50
C LEU A 9 5.92 14.16 -41.21
N LEU A 10 6.30 15.41 -41.30
CA LEU A 10 6.56 16.29 -40.16
C LEU A 10 5.29 16.66 -39.38
N ILE A 11 4.15 16.78 -40.05
CA ILE A 11 2.87 17.10 -39.39
C ILE A 11 2.35 15.89 -38.60
N CYS A 12 2.49 14.67 -39.11
CA CYS A 12 2.09 13.46 -38.38
C CYS A 12 2.95 13.22 -37.12
N LEU A 13 4.25 13.52 -37.17
CA LEU A 13 5.13 13.39 -36.00
C LEU A 13 4.80 14.40 -34.91
N ALA A 14 4.41 15.62 -35.25
CA ALA A 14 4.04 16.67 -34.31
C ALA A 14 2.71 16.39 -33.60
N ILE A 15 1.75 15.75 -34.30
CA ILE A 15 0.45 15.34 -33.71
C ILE A 15 0.63 14.16 -32.73
N LEU A 16 1.51 13.20 -33.01
CA LEU A 16 1.81 12.10 -32.11
C LEU A 16 2.54 12.54 -30.83
N ALA A 17 3.43 13.51 -30.93
CA ALA A 17 4.13 14.07 -29.76
C ALA A 17 3.20 14.86 -28.83
N SER A 18 2.24 15.61 -29.39
CA SER A 18 1.26 16.37 -28.58
C SER A 18 0.23 15.47 -27.87
N ALA A 19 -0.16 14.33 -28.46
CA ALA A 19 -1.07 13.39 -27.83
C ALA A 19 -0.43 12.73 -26.61
N SER A 20 0.85 12.35 -26.67
CA SER A 20 1.56 11.70 -25.56
C SER A 20 1.72 12.58 -24.33
N THR A 21 1.91 13.89 -24.52
CA THR A 21 2.03 14.85 -23.42
C THR A 21 0.68 15.12 -22.74
N ALA A 22 -0.42 15.13 -23.50
CA ALA A 22 -1.75 15.35 -22.95
C ALA A 22 -2.19 14.17 -22.05
N PHE A 23 -1.95 12.92 -22.45
CA PHE A 23 -2.26 11.74 -21.63
C PHE A 23 -1.44 11.67 -20.34
N SER A 24 -0.16 12.05 -20.38
CA SER A 24 0.67 12.11 -19.17
C SER A 24 0.18 13.15 -18.17
N GLN A 25 -0.22 14.30 -18.68
CA GLN A 25 -0.68 15.43 -17.86
C GLN A 25 -2.04 15.14 -17.20
N GLU A 26 -2.93 14.43 -17.89
CA GLU A 26 -4.24 14.02 -17.36
C GLU A 26 -4.11 12.93 -16.28
N ALA A 27 -3.22 11.97 -16.48
CA ALA A 27 -2.90 10.93 -15.48
C ALA A 27 -2.28 11.54 -14.21
N ASP A 28 -1.37 12.49 -14.34
CA ASP A 28 -0.77 13.18 -13.20
C ASP A 28 -1.81 14.03 -12.43
N ALA A 29 -2.72 14.70 -13.13
CA ALA A 29 -3.80 15.46 -12.50
C ALA A 29 -4.81 14.55 -11.77
N GLY A 30 -5.14 13.38 -12.32
CA GLY A 30 -5.97 12.38 -11.70
C GLY A 30 -5.35 11.82 -10.41
N ARG A 31 -4.06 11.50 -10.47
CA ARG A 31 -3.29 11.02 -9.33
C ARG A 31 -3.20 12.06 -8.21
N GLU A 32 -2.99 13.34 -8.55
CA GLU A 32 -2.94 14.42 -7.58
C GLU A 32 -4.29 14.61 -6.88
N LYS A 33 -5.40 14.61 -7.61
CA LYS A 33 -6.74 14.65 -7.04
C LYS A 33 -7.01 13.49 -6.08
N THR A 34 -6.56 12.29 -6.43
CA THR A 34 -6.64 11.10 -5.56
C THR A 34 -5.82 11.28 -4.30
N ARG A 35 -4.59 11.80 -4.41
CA ARG A 35 -3.71 12.12 -3.28
C ARG A 35 -4.37 13.10 -2.32
N GLU A 36 -4.94 14.20 -2.84
CA GLU A 36 -5.62 15.21 -2.02
C GLU A 36 -6.81 14.62 -1.27
N ARG A 37 -7.63 13.85 -1.96
CA ARG A 37 -8.80 13.20 -1.37
C ARG A 37 -8.40 12.18 -0.29
N LEU A 38 -7.36 11.39 -0.55
CA LEU A 38 -6.81 10.46 0.42
C LEU A 38 -6.28 11.19 1.65
N ASN A 39 -5.53 12.27 1.47
CA ASN A 39 -5.02 13.08 2.57
C ASN A 39 -6.16 13.64 3.44
N ALA A 40 -7.20 14.18 2.81
CA ALA A 40 -8.38 14.70 3.53
C ALA A 40 -9.09 13.60 4.33
N LEU A 41 -9.26 12.41 3.74
CA LEU A 41 -9.84 11.25 4.41
C LEU A 41 -9.00 10.82 5.61
N LEU A 42 -7.70 10.60 5.42
CA LEU A 42 -6.77 10.14 6.48
C LEU A 42 -6.67 11.16 7.64
N THR A 43 -6.68 12.46 7.32
CA THR A 43 -6.69 13.53 8.33
C THR A 43 -7.96 13.50 9.17
N ARG A 44 -9.10 13.19 8.54
CA ARG A 44 -10.40 13.13 9.22
C ARG A 44 -10.55 11.91 10.12
N ILE A 45 -10.19 10.70 9.63
CA ILE A 45 -10.48 9.44 10.33
C ILE A 45 -9.31 8.92 11.18
N GLY A 46 -8.08 9.32 10.88
CA GLY A 46 -6.87 8.84 11.58
C GLY A 46 -6.91 9.06 13.09
N PRO A 47 -7.26 10.26 13.59
CA PRO A 47 -7.34 10.53 15.04
C PRO A 47 -8.27 9.58 15.78
N ASP A 48 -9.44 9.26 15.24
CA ASP A 48 -10.41 8.33 15.85
C ASP A 48 -9.87 6.90 15.94
N MET A 49 -8.90 6.56 15.11
CA MET A 49 -8.22 5.27 15.11
C MET A 49 -6.91 5.26 15.92
N GLY A 50 -6.53 6.40 16.48
CA GLY A 50 -5.25 6.58 17.17
C GLY A 50 -4.04 6.61 16.22
N ILE A 51 -4.25 7.00 14.95
CA ILE A 51 -3.21 7.03 13.92
C ILE A 51 -3.03 8.45 13.39
N ALA A 52 -1.83 9.01 13.55
CA ALA A 52 -1.45 10.26 12.90
C ALA A 52 -0.79 9.98 11.55
N PHE A 53 -1.56 10.12 10.47
CA PHE A 53 -1.03 9.98 9.11
C PHE A 53 -0.30 11.25 8.67
N LYS A 54 0.78 11.06 7.92
CA LYS A 54 1.55 12.14 7.31
C LYS A 54 2.08 11.73 5.95
N PRO A 55 2.25 12.67 5.00
CA PRO A 55 2.98 12.40 3.77
C PRO A 55 4.41 11.94 4.06
N SER A 56 4.91 10.99 3.27
CA SER A 56 6.29 10.54 3.34
C SER A 56 7.23 11.64 2.83
N SER A 57 8.39 11.78 3.45
CA SER A 57 9.45 12.68 2.96
C SER A 57 10.05 12.25 1.61
N LYS A 58 9.86 10.98 1.22
CA LYS A 58 10.39 10.43 -0.03
C LYS A 58 9.46 10.62 -1.22
N SER A 59 8.14 10.73 -0.98
CA SER A 59 7.15 10.89 -2.05
C SER A 59 5.86 11.50 -1.51
N PRO A 60 5.31 12.54 -2.15
CA PRO A 60 4.04 13.14 -1.74
C PRO A 60 2.84 12.21 -1.95
N TYR A 61 2.99 11.16 -2.77
CA TYR A 61 1.97 10.16 -3.06
C TYR A 61 1.98 8.97 -2.09
N VAL A 62 2.83 9.01 -1.07
CA VAL A 62 2.92 7.99 -0.03
C VAL A 62 2.58 8.62 1.31
N PHE A 63 1.67 8.01 2.04
CA PHE A 63 1.33 8.39 3.41
C PHE A 63 1.81 7.30 4.37
N THR A 64 2.28 7.71 5.53
CA THR A 64 2.70 6.79 6.59
C THR A 64 1.96 7.11 7.88
N GLY A 65 1.65 6.08 8.65
CA GLY A 65 1.06 6.17 9.98
C GLY A 65 1.50 5.00 10.84
N VAL A 66 1.33 5.11 12.15
CA VAL A 66 1.68 4.03 13.07
C VAL A 66 0.53 3.83 14.06
N LEU A 67 0.03 2.60 14.12
CA LEU A 67 -0.93 2.15 15.13
C LEU A 67 -0.17 1.45 16.26
N ARG A 68 -0.41 1.88 17.53
CA ARG A 68 0.19 1.27 18.72
C ARG A 68 -0.83 0.79 19.73
N ASP A 69 -1.97 1.48 19.81
CA ASP A 69 -2.92 1.26 20.89
C ASP A 69 -3.80 0.03 20.66
N GLY A 70 -4.00 -0.73 21.75
CA GLY A 70 -4.92 -1.86 21.78
C GLY A 70 -4.37 -3.13 21.12
N LEU A 71 -3.04 -3.24 20.94
CA LEU A 71 -2.33 -4.39 20.41
C LEU A 71 -1.84 -5.30 21.56
N LYS A 72 -1.74 -6.61 21.32
CA LYS A 72 -1.31 -7.61 22.30
C LYS A 72 -0.12 -8.44 21.83
N ASN A 73 0.02 -8.60 20.55
CA ASN A 73 0.99 -9.53 19.95
C ASN A 73 2.11 -8.81 19.20
N VAL A 74 1.91 -7.53 18.86
CA VAL A 74 2.92 -6.67 18.22
C VAL A 74 3.11 -5.38 18.99
N ASP A 75 4.24 -4.73 18.79
CA ASP A 75 4.53 -3.41 19.39
C ASP A 75 3.79 -2.30 18.63
N SER A 76 3.64 -2.47 17.33
CA SER A 76 2.94 -1.52 16.45
C SER A 76 2.69 -2.12 15.08
N PHE A 77 1.79 -1.48 14.33
CA PHE A 77 1.70 -1.62 12.87
C PHE A 77 2.17 -0.32 12.21
N GLU A 78 3.19 -0.40 11.37
CA GLU A 78 3.54 0.67 10.44
C GLU A 78 2.68 0.54 9.20
N ILE A 79 1.96 1.61 8.85
CA ILE A 79 1.01 1.65 7.75
C ILE A 79 1.59 2.52 6.65
N VAL A 80 1.75 1.97 5.46
CA VAL A 80 2.19 2.66 4.26
C VAL A 80 1.07 2.61 3.24
N ILE A 81 0.60 3.78 2.81
CA ILE A 81 -0.47 3.92 1.82
C ILE A 81 0.09 4.65 0.62
N SER A 82 -0.01 4.09 -0.56
CA SER A 82 0.53 4.66 -1.80
C SER A 82 -0.55 4.90 -2.85
N VAL A 83 -0.56 6.09 -3.44
CA VAL A 83 -1.30 6.38 -4.68
C VAL A 83 -0.36 6.09 -5.84
N THR A 84 -0.67 5.08 -6.63
CA THR A 84 0.19 4.64 -7.73
C THR A 84 -0.08 5.39 -9.03
N THR A 85 0.75 5.19 -10.02
CA THR A 85 0.54 5.68 -11.38
C THR A 85 -0.45 4.84 -12.19
N SER A 86 -0.88 3.70 -11.64
CA SER A 86 -1.81 2.75 -12.27
C SER A 86 -3.22 2.87 -11.70
N ASP A 87 -3.63 4.06 -11.28
CA ASP A 87 -4.95 4.35 -10.70
C ASP A 87 -5.36 3.38 -9.59
N THR A 88 -4.43 3.10 -8.68
CA THR A 88 -4.68 2.26 -7.50
C THR A 88 -4.24 2.94 -6.22
N ILE A 89 -4.86 2.54 -5.10
CA ILE A 89 -4.40 2.86 -3.75
C ILE A 89 -3.98 1.55 -3.09
N GLY A 90 -2.68 1.42 -2.82
CA GLY A 90 -2.09 0.25 -2.18
C GLY A 90 -1.84 0.48 -0.70
N PHE A 91 -2.19 -0.50 0.12
CA PHE A 91 -1.90 -0.55 1.55
C PHE A 91 -0.87 -1.64 1.81
N ARG A 92 0.20 -1.28 2.53
CA ARG A 92 1.13 -2.21 3.15
C ARG A 92 1.21 -1.89 4.64
N ILE A 93 1.00 -2.88 5.47
CA ILE A 93 0.88 -2.75 6.92
C ILE A 93 1.86 -3.73 7.54
N PHE A 94 2.95 -3.21 8.07
CA PHE A 94 4.06 -3.98 8.59
C PHE A 94 3.94 -4.14 10.10
N PRO A 95 3.78 -5.36 10.63
CA PRO A 95 3.84 -5.60 12.06
C PRO A 95 5.26 -5.45 12.58
N HIS A 96 5.43 -4.69 13.65
CA HIS A 96 6.67 -4.60 14.41
C HIS A 96 6.56 -5.49 15.65
N TYR A 97 7.49 -6.41 15.80
CA TYR A 97 7.54 -7.37 16.90
C TYR A 97 8.91 -7.34 17.55
N LYS A 98 8.95 -7.12 18.88
CA LYS A 98 10.20 -6.97 19.66
C LYS A 98 11.15 -5.90 19.06
N GLY A 99 10.58 -4.77 18.65
CA GLY A 99 11.32 -3.62 18.12
C GLY A 99 11.79 -3.72 16.69
N ALA A 100 11.41 -4.76 15.93
CA ALA A 100 11.84 -4.96 14.54
C ALA A 100 10.68 -5.41 13.64
N TYR A 101 10.88 -5.33 12.32
CA TYR A 101 10.01 -5.98 11.36
C TYR A 101 10.09 -7.50 11.53
N ILE A 102 8.95 -8.18 11.36
CA ILE A 102 8.94 -9.64 11.22
C ILE A 102 9.53 -9.97 9.86
N ASN A 103 10.63 -10.71 9.83
CA ASN A 103 11.33 -11.02 8.59
C ASN A 103 11.43 -12.54 8.41
N ILE A 104 11.07 -13.03 7.22
CA ILE A 104 11.03 -14.46 6.93
C ILE A 104 12.41 -15.10 7.09
N ASP A 105 13.46 -14.47 6.59
CA ASP A 105 14.81 -15.04 6.58
C ASP A 105 15.45 -15.07 7.98
N LYS A 106 14.94 -14.23 8.90
CA LYS A 106 15.40 -14.15 10.30
C LYS A 106 14.55 -15.00 11.25
N ALA A 107 13.44 -15.55 10.79
CA ALA A 107 12.56 -16.34 11.60
C ALA A 107 13.21 -17.69 11.99
N GLN A 108 12.90 -18.20 13.17
CA GLN A 108 13.40 -19.53 13.63
C GLN A 108 12.95 -20.67 12.70
N ARG A 109 11.75 -20.55 12.13
CA ARG A 109 11.13 -21.57 11.27
C ARG A 109 10.57 -20.90 10.00
N PRO A 110 11.43 -20.46 9.05
CA PRO A 110 11.03 -19.68 7.88
C PRO A 110 9.95 -20.37 7.05
N ALA A 111 10.11 -21.66 6.77
CA ALA A 111 9.16 -22.42 5.97
C ALA A 111 7.77 -22.54 6.65
N GLN A 112 7.71 -22.64 7.97
CA GLN A 112 6.44 -22.67 8.71
C GLN A 112 5.79 -21.28 8.73
N LEU A 113 6.58 -20.22 8.89
CA LEU A 113 6.09 -18.83 8.81
C LEU A 113 5.49 -18.57 7.44
N LEU A 114 6.20 -18.90 6.36
CA LEU A 114 5.71 -18.73 4.99
C LEU A 114 4.42 -19.53 4.75
N ARG A 115 4.36 -20.78 5.22
CA ARG A 115 3.14 -21.59 5.13
C ARG A 115 1.96 -20.94 5.87
N LYS A 116 2.20 -20.36 7.06
CA LYS A 116 1.17 -19.65 7.82
C LYS A 116 0.67 -18.41 7.07
N ILE A 117 1.57 -17.62 6.52
CA ILE A 117 1.26 -16.45 5.69
C ILE A 117 0.34 -16.85 4.52
N VAL A 118 0.66 -17.92 3.79
CA VAL A 118 -0.16 -18.41 2.68
C VAL A 118 -1.54 -18.87 3.16
N GLN A 119 -1.62 -19.56 4.30
CA GLN A 119 -2.89 -20.02 4.87
C GLN A 119 -3.80 -18.86 5.30
N LEU A 120 -3.24 -17.76 5.80
CA LEU A 120 -4.03 -16.58 6.19
C LEU A 120 -4.74 -15.94 5.00
N ASN A 121 -4.21 -16.04 3.79
CA ASN A 121 -4.85 -15.50 2.59
C ASN A 121 -6.18 -16.19 2.23
N ASP A 122 -6.40 -17.40 2.73
CA ASP A 122 -7.69 -18.11 2.55
C ASP A 122 -8.76 -17.62 3.53
N SER A 123 -8.38 -17.11 4.69
CA SER A 123 -9.29 -16.88 5.81
C SER A 123 -9.38 -15.43 6.27
N THR A 124 -8.56 -14.52 5.72
CA THR A 124 -8.52 -13.12 6.15
C THR A 124 -8.94 -12.16 5.04
N PHE A 125 -9.53 -11.04 5.45
CA PHE A 125 -9.91 -9.96 4.53
C PHE A 125 -8.70 -9.28 3.89
N LEU A 126 -7.63 -9.05 4.68
CA LEU A 126 -6.38 -8.49 4.18
C LEU A 126 -5.48 -9.63 3.70
N PHE A 127 -4.83 -9.46 2.54
CA PHE A 127 -3.82 -10.41 2.11
C PHE A 127 -2.54 -10.28 2.95
N TRP A 128 -1.80 -11.38 3.08
CA TRP A 128 -0.50 -11.43 3.74
C TRP A 128 0.59 -11.78 2.74
N GLY A 129 1.76 -11.17 2.91
CA GLY A 129 2.92 -11.41 2.06
C GLY A 129 4.21 -10.97 2.73
N ALA A 130 5.29 -10.98 1.96
CA ALA A 130 6.55 -10.36 2.32
C ALA A 130 7.04 -9.51 1.15
N ASP A 131 7.81 -8.47 1.46
CA ASP A 131 8.45 -7.65 0.45
C ASP A 131 9.76 -8.28 -0.06
N ASP A 132 10.48 -7.56 -0.91
CA ASP A 132 11.74 -8.02 -1.51
C ASP A 132 12.89 -8.17 -0.51
N THR A 133 12.75 -7.62 0.69
CA THR A 133 13.70 -7.79 1.80
C THR A 133 13.28 -8.89 2.77
N GLY A 134 12.17 -9.57 2.51
CA GLY A 134 11.61 -10.62 3.36
C GLY A 134 10.79 -10.10 4.54
N ASP A 135 10.51 -8.80 4.62
CA ASP A 135 9.71 -8.23 5.68
C ASP A 135 8.23 -8.51 5.48
N VAL A 136 7.61 -9.13 6.48
CA VAL A 136 6.21 -9.56 6.46
C VAL A 136 5.28 -8.35 6.53
N PHE A 137 4.28 -8.33 5.69
CA PHE A 137 3.22 -7.34 5.73
C PHE A 137 1.85 -7.96 5.48
N THR A 138 0.81 -7.25 5.92
CA THR A 138 -0.56 -7.47 5.45
C THR A 138 -1.01 -6.25 4.65
N GLY A 139 -1.96 -6.40 3.74
CA GLY A 139 -2.32 -5.28 2.90
C GLY A 139 -3.61 -5.45 2.12
N TYR A 140 -3.90 -4.41 1.32
CA TYR A 140 -5.01 -4.37 0.40
C TYR A 140 -4.69 -3.43 -0.78
N THR A 141 -5.31 -3.65 -1.93
CA THR A 141 -5.18 -2.74 -3.08
C THR A 141 -6.55 -2.44 -3.65
N PHE A 142 -6.85 -1.16 -3.80
CA PHE A 142 -8.05 -0.66 -4.45
C PHE A 142 -7.74 -0.22 -5.86
N THR A 143 -8.59 -0.56 -6.83
CA THR A 143 -8.66 0.12 -8.12
C THR A 143 -9.57 1.34 -8.02
N LEU A 144 -9.32 2.36 -8.85
CA LEU A 144 -10.10 3.60 -8.85
C LEU A 144 -11.11 3.66 -10.00
N GLU A 145 -11.30 2.57 -10.74
CA GLU A 145 -12.23 2.46 -11.86
C GLU A 145 -13.68 2.84 -11.50
N SER A 146 -14.11 2.48 -10.28
CA SER A 146 -15.43 2.82 -9.75
C SER A 146 -15.44 4.11 -8.93
N GLY A 147 -14.37 4.89 -8.98
CA GLY A 147 -14.16 6.10 -8.21
C GLY A 147 -13.42 5.87 -6.89
N PHE A 148 -13.32 6.91 -6.10
CA PHE A 148 -12.56 6.86 -4.84
C PHE A 148 -13.32 6.11 -3.74
N PRO A 149 -12.73 5.05 -3.14
CA PRO A 149 -13.43 4.11 -2.27
C PRO A 149 -13.40 4.52 -0.78
N ASP A 150 -13.92 5.71 -0.41
CA ASP A 150 -13.86 6.25 0.96
C ASP A 150 -14.23 5.20 2.04
N LYS A 151 -15.39 4.56 1.88
CA LYS A 151 -15.91 3.62 2.88
C LYS A 151 -15.07 2.35 2.97
N ALA A 152 -14.58 1.86 1.84
CA ALA A 152 -13.75 0.67 1.83
C ALA A 152 -12.35 0.94 2.44
N ILE A 153 -11.80 2.14 2.28
CA ILE A 153 -10.58 2.56 2.97
C ILE A 153 -10.81 2.58 4.49
N GLU A 154 -11.93 3.13 4.96
CA GLU A 154 -12.29 3.10 6.39
C GLU A 154 -12.36 1.66 6.94
N ILE A 155 -12.93 0.73 6.17
CA ILE A 155 -13.02 -0.69 6.55
C ILE A 155 -11.62 -1.32 6.64
N VAL A 156 -10.74 -1.08 5.65
CA VAL A 156 -9.35 -1.57 5.69
C VAL A 156 -8.64 -1.06 6.94
N LEU A 157 -8.69 0.24 7.21
CA LEU A 157 -8.02 0.83 8.35
C LEU A 157 -8.57 0.31 9.70
N SER A 158 -9.88 0.15 9.82
CA SER A 158 -10.50 -0.40 11.04
C SER A 158 -10.16 -1.87 11.27
N SER A 159 -9.86 -2.64 10.20
CA SER A 159 -9.52 -4.07 10.29
C SER A 159 -8.07 -4.33 10.70
N ILE A 160 -7.20 -3.30 10.71
CA ILE A 160 -5.77 -3.47 11.05
C ILE A 160 -5.57 -4.09 12.43
N LYS A 161 -6.34 -3.65 13.44
CA LYS A 161 -6.25 -4.22 14.80
C LYS A 161 -6.53 -5.71 14.84
N ASN A 162 -7.40 -6.23 13.98
CA ASN A 162 -7.71 -7.65 13.91
C ASN A 162 -6.51 -8.47 13.42
N SER A 163 -5.56 -7.83 12.73
CA SER A 163 -4.33 -8.49 12.26
C SER A 163 -3.38 -8.85 13.39
N ASP A 164 -3.51 -8.23 14.56
CA ASP A 164 -2.70 -8.49 15.74
C ASP A 164 -2.79 -9.97 16.20
N GLN A 165 -4.00 -10.54 16.18
CA GLN A 165 -4.20 -11.96 16.55
C GLN A 165 -3.44 -12.91 15.61
N PHE A 166 -3.36 -12.60 14.32
CA PHE A 166 -2.68 -13.46 13.35
C PHE A 166 -1.17 -13.44 13.55
N VAL A 167 -0.62 -12.31 14.00
CA VAL A 167 0.79 -12.27 14.43
C VAL A 167 1.01 -13.15 15.65
N GLY A 168 0.09 -13.16 16.61
CA GLY A 168 0.11 -14.12 17.73
C GLY A 168 0.27 -15.56 17.25
N GLU A 169 -0.49 -15.94 16.23
CA GLU A 169 -0.41 -17.29 15.63
C GLU A 169 0.89 -17.55 14.86
N MET A 170 1.60 -16.51 14.41
CA MET A 170 2.90 -16.61 13.74
C MET A 170 4.08 -16.75 14.72
N ARG A 171 3.94 -16.30 15.99
CA ARG A 171 5.02 -16.24 17.00
C ARG A 171 5.80 -17.56 17.16
N PRO A 172 5.17 -18.75 17.18
CA PRO A 172 5.90 -20.02 17.24
C PRO A 172 6.87 -20.23 16.07
N SER A 173 6.60 -19.61 14.94
CA SER A 173 7.47 -19.68 13.75
C SER A 173 8.50 -18.55 13.72
N ILE A 174 8.19 -17.39 14.32
CA ILE A 174 9.09 -16.24 14.36
C ILE A 174 10.24 -16.50 15.33
N ASP A 175 9.94 -16.82 16.60
CA ASP A 175 10.95 -16.95 17.67
C ASP A 175 10.71 -18.11 18.63
N GLY A 176 9.79 -19.01 18.33
CA GLY A 176 9.46 -20.17 19.16
C GLY A 176 8.57 -19.88 20.38
N SER A 177 8.15 -18.62 20.58
CA SER A 177 7.27 -18.27 21.70
C SER A 177 5.84 -18.78 21.47
N THR A 178 5.14 -19.09 22.56
CA THR A 178 3.71 -19.44 22.50
C THR A 178 2.85 -18.23 22.17
N PRO A 179 1.71 -18.44 21.51
CA PRO A 179 0.75 -17.39 21.21
C PRO A 179 0.22 -16.68 22.46
#